data_1af7b2468b8414724b4f9b7e45c4a403
#
_entry.id   1af7b2468b8414724b4f9b7e45c4a403
#
_cell.length_a   1.000
_cell.length_b   1.000
_cell.length_c   1.000
_cell.angle_alpha   90.00
_cell.angle_beta   90.00
_cell.angle_gamma   90.00
#
_symmetry.space_group_name_H-M   'P 1'
#
loop_
_entity.id
_entity.type
_entity.pdbx_description
1 polymer ?
#
loop_
_entity_poly.entity_id
_entity_poly.type
_entity_poly.pdbx_seq_one_letter_code
_entity_poly.pdbx_strand_id
1 'polypeptide(L)'
;MGNIYKESFNTAKDIEIYEGIRIQNSVHNIPFKTLVTKLENWDFIIPNFSQVYRWTEQQAEQLVISLLRGFPIPPIYCYTNKAGQQVILDGKQRVISLYLYYIDKFMENTTQFINQKAMQKNGKSFRDCIELCNLKDKRYYTRFWSEKENDNGNGSREVKTTEITYSKLSQPIKDRIDFSQVTMIQVNVDCENDNHRLATLHKIAANLNVKTKP
;
A
#
# COMPACT_ATOMS: atom_id res chain seq x y z
N MET A 1 -10.11 -5.89 32.97
CA MET A 1 -8.63 -5.87 32.86
C MET A 1 -8.15 -4.51 33.34
N GLY A 2 -7.58 -4.48 34.54
CA GLY A 2 -7.24 -3.23 35.22
C GLY A 2 -6.12 -2.46 34.54
N ASN A 3 -6.20 -1.21 34.72
CA ASN A 3 -5.42 -0.08 34.23
C ASN A 3 -3.91 -0.20 34.55
N ILE A 4 -3.18 -1.06 33.85
CA ILE A 4 -1.73 -1.32 34.06
C ILE A 4 -0.89 -0.04 33.84
N TYR A 5 -1.40 0.95 33.10
CA TYR A 5 -0.67 2.17 32.76
C TYR A 5 -0.85 3.33 33.75
N LYS A 6 -1.87 3.30 34.62
CA LYS A 6 -2.05 4.40 35.59
C LYS A 6 -1.09 4.36 36.79
N GLU A 7 -0.49 3.21 37.06
CA GLU A 7 0.41 3.02 38.23
C GLU A 7 1.87 3.39 37.98
N SER A 8 2.27 3.66 36.72
CA SER A 8 3.67 3.95 36.36
C SER A 8 4.01 5.42 36.15
N PHE A 9 3.02 6.32 36.15
CA PHE A 9 3.25 7.74 35.92
C PHE A 9 3.18 8.52 37.22
N ASN A 10 4.33 8.97 37.73
CA ASN A 10 4.46 9.60 39.04
C ASN A 10 4.50 11.13 38.99
N THR A 11 4.46 11.77 37.83
CA THR A 11 4.53 13.23 37.71
C THR A 11 3.37 13.78 36.87
N ALA A 12 2.91 15.01 37.23
CA ALA A 12 1.89 15.72 36.47
C ALA A 12 2.29 15.88 34.97
N LYS A 13 3.60 16.00 34.71
CA LYS A 13 4.15 16.12 33.36
C LYS A 13 4.04 14.82 32.56
N ASP A 14 4.19 13.66 33.20
CA ASP A 14 4.03 12.36 32.54
C ASP A 14 2.57 12.12 32.18
N ILE A 15 1.64 12.57 33.03
CA ILE A 15 0.20 12.53 32.77
C ILE A 15 -0.15 13.43 31.58
N GLU A 16 0.40 14.65 31.51
CA GLU A 16 0.16 15.60 30.41
C GLU A 16 0.61 15.06 29.04
N ILE A 17 1.70 14.28 28.99
CA ILE A 17 2.20 13.66 27.74
C ILE A 17 1.28 12.56 27.23
N TYR A 18 0.65 11.78 28.14
CA TYR A 18 -0.10 10.56 27.79
C TYR A 18 -1.61 10.70 28.01
N GLU A 19 -2.07 11.86 28.51
CA GLU A 19 -3.46 12.05 28.89
C GLU A 19 -4.41 11.98 27.70
N GLY A 20 -5.36 11.06 27.78
CA GLY A 20 -6.53 10.99 26.88
C GLY A 20 -6.33 10.36 25.51
N ILE A 21 -5.12 9.92 25.14
CA ILE A 21 -4.89 9.27 23.85
C ILE A 21 -4.25 7.90 24.02
N ARG A 22 -4.95 6.87 23.57
CA ARG A 22 -4.41 5.52 23.50
C ARG A 22 -4.23 5.10 22.05
N ILE A 23 -3.02 4.69 21.68
CA ILE A 23 -2.70 4.20 20.33
C ILE A 23 -2.41 2.70 20.42
N GLN A 24 -3.09 1.91 19.61
CA GLN A 24 -2.87 0.49 19.47
C GLN A 24 -2.70 0.13 17.99
N ASN A 25 -1.77 -0.75 17.72
CA ASN A 25 -1.53 -1.22 16.36
C ASN A 25 -1.86 -2.71 16.28
N SER A 26 -2.58 -3.12 15.24
CA SER A 26 -2.79 -4.52 14.89
C SER A 26 -2.22 -4.81 13.51
N VAL A 27 -1.53 -5.95 13.39
CA VAL A 27 -0.87 -6.37 12.15
C VAL A 27 -1.72 -7.44 11.48
N HIS A 28 -2.00 -7.24 10.20
CA HIS A 28 -2.75 -8.18 9.37
C HIS A 28 -2.00 -8.42 8.07
N ASN A 29 -1.91 -9.67 7.65
CA ASN A 29 -1.44 -10.00 6.32
C ASN A 29 -2.64 -10.31 5.44
N ILE A 30 -2.74 -9.65 4.29
CA ILE A 30 -3.81 -9.88 3.32
C ILE A 30 -3.24 -10.31 1.98
N PRO A 31 -3.88 -11.23 1.26
CA PRO A 31 -3.51 -11.57 -0.12
C PRO A 31 -3.56 -10.35 -1.03
N PHE A 32 -2.67 -10.28 -2.01
CA PHE A 32 -2.67 -9.23 -3.04
C PHE A 32 -4.06 -9.10 -3.71
N LYS A 33 -4.69 -10.22 -4.07
CA LYS A 33 -6.02 -10.21 -4.66
C LYS A 33 -7.08 -9.60 -3.73
N THR A 34 -6.97 -9.85 -2.43
CA THR A 34 -7.85 -9.25 -1.43
C THR A 34 -7.67 -7.72 -1.36
N LEU A 35 -6.42 -7.24 -1.43
CA LEU A 35 -6.15 -5.79 -1.49
C LEU A 35 -6.84 -5.15 -2.69
N VAL A 36 -6.73 -5.76 -3.88
CA VAL A 36 -7.39 -5.29 -5.10
C VAL A 36 -8.91 -5.25 -4.93
N THR A 37 -9.51 -6.35 -4.47
CA THR A 37 -10.96 -6.46 -4.26
C THR A 37 -11.48 -5.40 -3.27
N LYS A 38 -10.74 -5.19 -2.17
CA LYS A 38 -11.10 -4.15 -1.18
C LYS A 38 -11.04 -2.73 -1.73
N LEU A 39 -10.13 -2.45 -2.68
CA LEU A 39 -10.13 -1.16 -3.38
C LEU A 39 -11.36 -1.02 -4.29
N GLU A 40 -11.66 -2.04 -5.09
CA GLU A 40 -12.80 -2.02 -6.02
C GLU A 40 -14.12 -1.87 -5.30
N ASN A 41 -14.27 -2.45 -4.11
CA ASN A 41 -15.47 -2.38 -3.26
C ASN A 41 -15.53 -1.13 -2.36
N TRP A 42 -14.56 -0.23 -2.42
CA TRP A 42 -14.46 0.92 -1.53
C TRP A 42 -14.26 0.59 -0.04
N ASP A 43 -13.84 -0.64 0.28
CA ASP A 43 -13.43 -1.00 1.64
C ASP A 43 -12.11 -0.29 2.01
N PHE A 44 -11.26 -0.01 1.00
CA PHE A 44 -10.07 0.82 1.14
C PHE A 44 -10.27 2.18 0.50
N ILE A 45 -9.89 3.22 1.26
CA ILE A 45 -9.89 4.61 0.81
C ILE A 45 -8.45 5.11 0.74
N ILE A 46 -8.07 5.64 -0.41
CA ILE A 46 -6.77 6.31 -0.59
C ILE A 46 -7.01 7.82 -0.71
N PRO A 47 -6.85 8.60 0.36
CA PRO A 47 -7.12 10.04 0.30
C PRO A 47 -6.31 10.73 -0.80
N ASN A 48 -6.98 11.49 -1.68
CA ASN A 48 -6.37 12.28 -2.75
C ASN A 48 -5.41 11.46 -3.66
N PHE A 49 -5.75 10.21 -3.99
CA PHE A 49 -4.86 9.26 -4.66
C PHE A 49 -4.26 9.82 -5.96
N SER A 50 -5.03 10.53 -6.77
CA SER A 50 -4.59 11.10 -8.04
C SER A 50 -3.50 12.19 -7.86
N GLN A 51 -3.53 12.94 -6.76
CA GLN A 51 -2.57 14.01 -6.47
C GLN A 51 -1.30 13.53 -5.76
N VAL A 52 -1.38 12.35 -5.13
CA VAL A 52 -0.25 11.84 -4.33
C VAL A 52 0.66 10.90 -5.09
N TYR A 53 0.24 10.37 -6.25
CA TYR A 53 1.08 9.44 -6.99
C TYR A 53 2.29 10.14 -7.61
N ARG A 54 3.49 9.68 -7.25
CA ARG A 54 4.79 10.28 -7.61
C ARG A 54 5.84 9.26 -8.03
N TRP A 55 5.52 7.97 -7.96
CA TRP A 55 6.48 6.94 -8.28
C TRP A 55 6.80 6.91 -9.77
N THR A 56 8.07 6.60 -10.05
CA THR A 56 8.53 6.28 -11.41
C THR A 56 8.11 4.87 -11.79
N GLU A 57 8.12 4.59 -13.10
CA GLU A 57 7.88 3.23 -13.60
C GLU A 57 8.84 2.22 -12.96
N GLN A 58 10.11 2.59 -12.81
CA GLN A 58 11.11 1.72 -12.21
C GLN A 58 10.78 1.38 -10.75
N GLN A 59 10.30 2.35 -9.96
CA GLN A 59 9.89 2.11 -8.58
C GLN A 59 8.68 1.16 -8.51
N ALA A 60 7.70 1.36 -9.40
CA ALA A 60 6.54 0.47 -9.50
C ALA A 60 6.96 -0.95 -9.92
N GLU A 61 7.87 -1.11 -10.90
CA GLU A 61 8.41 -2.41 -11.31
C GLU A 61 9.14 -3.12 -10.16
N GLN A 62 9.97 -2.42 -9.41
CA GLN A 62 10.69 -3.02 -8.28
C GLN A 62 9.74 -3.54 -7.19
N LEU A 63 8.64 -2.83 -6.93
CA LEU A 63 7.61 -3.32 -6.02
C LEU A 63 6.98 -4.62 -6.53
N VAL A 64 6.61 -4.67 -7.80
CA VAL A 64 6.02 -5.86 -8.44
C VAL A 64 7.00 -7.03 -8.42
N ILE A 65 8.28 -6.79 -8.72
CA ILE A 65 9.32 -7.82 -8.65
C ILE A 65 9.45 -8.34 -7.21
N SER A 66 9.39 -7.46 -6.22
CA SER A 66 9.43 -7.86 -4.81
C SER A 66 8.24 -8.74 -4.44
N LEU A 67 7.04 -8.38 -4.87
CA LEU A 67 5.82 -9.18 -4.66
C LEU A 67 5.96 -10.57 -5.29
N LEU A 68 6.39 -10.65 -6.56
CA LEU A 68 6.59 -11.89 -7.30
C LEU A 68 7.59 -12.83 -6.65
N ARG A 69 8.69 -12.27 -6.15
CA ARG A 69 9.79 -13.02 -5.52
C ARG A 69 9.52 -13.36 -4.06
N GLY A 70 8.45 -12.84 -3.47
CA GLY A 70 8.15 -13.00 -2.05
C GLY A 70 9.10 -12.21 -1.16
N PHE A 71 9.73 -11.14 -1.67
CA PHE A 71 10.54 -10.26 -0.84
C PHE A 71 9.66 -9.40 0.06
N PRO A 72 10.11 -9.07 1.27
CA PRO A 72 9.37 -8.22 2.16
C PRO A 72 9.05 -6.87 1.52
N ILE A 73 7.76 -6.52 1.51
CA ILE A 73 7.27 -5.20 1.11
C ILE A 73 7.02 -4.40 2.40
N PRO A 74 7.46 -3.14 2.49
CA PRO A 74 7.17 -2.31 3.65
C PRO A 74 5.66 -2.26 3.92
N PRO A 75 5.23 -2.32 5.19
CA PRO A 75 3.82 -2.42 5.54
C PRO A 75 3.03 -1.19 5.12
N ILE A 76 1.73 -1.38 4.87
CA ILE A 76 0.76 -0.32 4.59
C ILE A 76 0.08 0.02 5.90
N TYR A 77 0.03 1.31 6.25
CA TYR A 77 -0.63 1.80 7.46
C TYR A 77 -2.02 2.34 7.13
N CYS A 78 -3.01 1.94 7.92
CA CYS A 78 -4.39 2.38 7.76
C CYS A 78 -5.08 2.58 9.11
N TYR A 79 -6.23 3.24 9.08
CA TYR A 79 -7.17 3.29 10.20
C TYR A 79 -8.59 3.04 9.70
N THR A 80 -9.48 2.61 10.58
CA THR A 80 -10.89 2.44 10.24
C THR A 80 -11.67 3.72 10.52
N ASN A 81 -12.36 4.26 9.52
CA ASN A 81 -13.24 5.41 9.66
C ASN A 81 -14.61 5.00 10.26
N LYS A 82 -15.49 5.99 10.51
CA LYS A 82 -16.84 5.75 11.06
C LYS A 82 -17.76 4.92 10.16
N ALA A 83 -17.47 4.86 8.87
CA ALA A 83 -18.22 4.06 7.91
C ALA A 83 -17.70 2.60 7.79
N GLY A 84 -16.73 2.21 8.61
CA GLY A 84 -16.11 0.88 8.58
C GLY A 84 -15.04 0.70 7.50
N GLN A 85 -14.74 1.74 6.72
CA GLN A 85 -13.75 1.68 5.65
C GLN A 85 -12.33 1.90 6.20
N GLN A 86 -11.36 1.22 5.62
CA GLN A 86 -9.94 1.36 5.96
C GLN A 86 -9.32 2.50 5.14
N VAL A 87 -8.91 3.58 5.80
CA VAL A 87 -8.30 4.76 5.18
C VAL A 87 -6.78 4.64 5.25
N ILE A 88 -6.12 4.69 4.11
CA ILE A 88 -4.66 4.54 4.02
C ILE A 88 -3.95 5.80 4.54
N LEU A 89 -3.12 5.63 5.57
CA LEU A 89 -2.27 6.67 6.15
C LEU A 89 -0.93 6.76 5.41
N ASP A 90 -0.23 5.61 5.32
CA ASP A 90 1.02 5.46 4.58
C ASP A 90 0.99 4.23 3.68
N GLY A 91 1.85 4.24 2.66
CA GLY A 91 1.89 3.20 1.63
C GLY A 91 0.99 3.48 0.43
N LYS A 92 0.45 4.70 0.28
CA LYS A 92 -0.43 5.08 -0.84
C LYS A 92 0.19 4.77 -2.20
N GLN A 93 1.48 5.09 -2.39
CA GLN A 93 2.21 4.77 -3.63
C GLN A 93 2.22 3.27 -3.90
N ARG A 94 2.49 2.45 -2.87
CA ARG A 94 2.50 0.98 -2.96
C ARG A 94 1.13 0.44 -3.37
N VAL A 95 0.08 0.88 -2.69
CA VAL A 95 -1.30 0.44 -2.96
C VAL A 95 -1.71 0.79 -4.39
N ILE A 96 -1.45 2.03 -4.84
CA ILE A 96 -1.77 2.48 -6.19
C ILE A 96 -0.97 1.68 -7.22
N SER A 97 0.34 1.50 -7.03
CA SER A 97 1.18 0.74 -7.96
C SER A 97 0.77 -0.71 -8.08
N LEU A 98 0.39 -1.36 -6.97
CA LEU A 98 -0.12 -2.73 -6.98
C LEU A 98 -1.44 -2.84 -7.75
N TYR A 99 -2.33 -1.87 -7.58
CA TYR A 99 -3.58 -1.83 -8.34
C TYR A 99 -3.34 -1.57 -9.83
N LEU A 100 -2.46 -0.62 -10.16
CA LEU A 100 -2.08 -0.32 -11.55
C LEU A 100 -1.44 -1.54 -12.23
N TYR A 101 -0.61 -2.29 -11.52
CA TYR A 101 -0.08 -3.56 -12.00
C TYR A 101 -1.18 -4.57 -12.32
N TYR A 102 -2.18 -4.70 -11.44
CA TYR A 102 -3.31 -5.59 -11.67
C TYR A 102 -4.10 -5.28 -12.95
N ILE A 103 -4.17 -4.00 -13.33
CA ILE A 103 -4.88 -3.54 -14.55
C ILE A 103 -3.94 -3.26 -15.73
N ASP A 104 -2.66 -3.64 -15.65
CA ASP A 104 -1.62 -3.45 -16.67
C ASP A 104 -1.43 -1.99 -17.09
N LYS A 105 -1.54 -1.08 -16.16
CA LYS A 105 -1.41 0.36 -16.39
C LYS A 105 -0.29 0.99 -15.57
N PHE A 106 0.09 2.19 -15.97
CA PHE A 106 0.90 3.11 -15.18
C PHE A 106 0.25 4.48 -15.19
N MET A 107 0.26 5.15 -14.04
CA MET A 107 -0.27 6.49 -13.89
C MET A 107 0.87 7.50 -13.99
N GLU A 108 0.79 8.40 -14.94
CA GLU A 108 1.68 9.57 -14.99
C GLU A 108 1.23 10.61 -13.95
N ASN A 109 2.19 11.45 -13.53
CA ASN A 109 1.87 12.53 -12.58
C ASN A 109 0.67 13.35 -13.08
N THR A 110 -0.36 13.43 -12.24
CA THR A 110 -1.55 14.22 -12.57
C THR A 110 -1.84 15.21 -11.43
N THR A 111 -2.32 16.39 -11.80
CA THR A 111 -2.83 17.40 -10.89
C THR A 111 -4.35 17.33 -10.74
N GLN A 112 -5.00 16.43 -11.47
CA GLN A 112 -6.44 16.29 -11.47
C GLN A 112 -6.95 15.83 -10.10
N PHE A 113 -7.88 16.58 -9.55
CA PHE A 113 -8.58 16.21 -8.33
C PHE A 113 -9.77 15.32 -8.68
N ILE A 114 -9.85 14.14 -8.07
CA ILE A 114 -10.98 13.22 -8.21
C ILE A 114 -11.69 13.08 -6.87
N ASN A 115 -12.95 13.49 -6.84
CA ASN A 115 -13.79 13.37 -5.65
C ASN A 115 -14.29 11.94 -5.48
N GLN A 116 -13.55 11.10 -4.78
CA GLN A 116 -13.89 9.69 -4.54
C GLN A 116 -15.25 9.52 -3.86
N LYS A 117 -15.58 10.40 -2.90
CA LYS A 117 -16.89 10.32 -2.21
C LYS A 117 -18.07 10.54 -3.16
N ALA A 118 -17.93 11.51 -4.07
CA ALA A 118 -18.95 11.76 -5.09
C ALA A 118 -19.06 10.58 -6.07
N MET A 119 -17.93 10.01 -6.50
CA MET A 119 -17.89 8.85 -7.37
C MET A 119 -18.58 7.64 -6.72
N GLN A 120 -18.20 7.32 -5.49
CA GLN A 120 -18.82 6.24 -4.71
C GLN A 120 -20.32 6.43 -4.53
N LYS A 121 -20.76 7.66 -4.18
CA LYS A 121 -22.17 7.99 -4.03
C LYS A 121 -22.95 7.78 -5.33
N ASN A 122 -22.32 7.98 -6.48
CA ASN A 122 -22.89 7.79 -7.81
C ASN A 122 -22.73 6.34 -8.33
N GLY A 123 -22.39 5.38 -7.48
CA GLY A 123 -22.26 3.96 -7.83
C GLY A 123 -21.06 3.63 -8.72
N LYS A 124 -20.07 4.52 -8.79
CA LYS A 124 -18.85 4.30 -9.55
C LYS A 124 -17.85 3.47 -8.74
N SER A 125 -17.13 2.56 -9.41
CA SER A 125 -16.07 1.75 -8.81
C SER A 125 -14.76 2.54 -8.63
N PHE A 126 -13.80 1.97 -7.89
CA PHE A 126 -12.45 2.54 -7.83
C PHE A 126 -11.78 2.53 -9.21
N ARG A 127 -12.06 1.52 -10.04
CA ARG A 127 -11.60 1.45 -11.42
C ARG A 127 -12.08 2.66 -12.23
N ASP A 128 -13.37 3.00 -12.18
CA ASP A 128 -13.92 4.18 -12.86
C ASP A 128 -13.19 5.47 -12.44
N CYS A 129 -12.80 5.56 -11.16
CA CYS A 129 -12.05 6.72 -10.67
C CYS A 129 -10.64 6.77 -11.22
N ILE A 130 -9.93 5.64 -11.25
CA ILE A 130 -8.53 5.61 -11.67
C ILE A 130 -8.41 5.80 -13.18
N GLU A 131 -9.40 5.36 -13.96
CA GLU A 131 -9.48 5.56 -15.41
C GLU A 131 -9.65 7.03 -15.82
N LEU A 132 -10.08 7.90 -14.90
CA LEU A 132 -10.07 9.36 -15.13
C LEU A 132 -8.67 9.97 -14.99
N CYS A 133 -7.69 9.22 -14.49
CA CYS A 133 -6.32 9.68 -14.39
C CYS A 133 -5.60 9.53 -15.74
N ASN A 134 -4.46 10.19 -15.88
CA ASN A 134 -3.61 10.03 -17.06
C ASN A 134 -2.90 8.67 -17.01
N LEU A 135 -3.53 7.65 -17.56
CA LEU A 135 -3.04 6.28 -17.61
C LEU A 135 -2.43 5.96 -18.97
N LYS A 136 -1.36 5.18 -18.94
CA LYS A 136 -0.79 4.54 -20.12
C LYS A 136 -0.67 3.04 -19.91
N ASP A 137 -0.70 2.28 -21.00
CA ASP A 137 -0.42 0.85 -20.98
C ASP A 137 0.99 0.61 -20.47
N LYS A 138 1.14 -0.36 -19.58
CA LYS A 138 2.43 -0.71 -19.01
C LYS A 138 2.68 -2.19 -19.09
N ARG A 139 3.79 -2.54 -19.75
CA ARG A 139 4.37 -3.87 -19.69
C ARG A 139 5.41 -3.90 -18.58
N TYR A 140 5.37 -4.94 -17.79
CA TYR A 140 6.27 -5.15 -16.66
C TYR A 140 7.27 -6.25 -17.00
N TYR A 141 8.54 -6.05 -16.60
CA TYR A 141 9.62 -6.99 -16.91
C TYR A 141 10.47 -7.26 -15.67
N THR A 142 10.99 -8.48 -15.57
CA THR A 142 12.03 -8.83 -14.60
C THR A 142 13.26 -9.37 -15.30
N ARG A 143 14.41 -9.16 -14.67
CA ARG A 143 15.68 -9.73 -15.15
C ARG A 143 16.17 -10.74 -14.12
N PHE A 144 16.68 -11.86 -14.63
CA PHE A 144 17.34 -12.85 -13.80
C PHE A 144 18.54 -13.43 -14.54
N TRP A 145 19.49 -13.92 -13.75
CA TRP A 145 20.65 -14.59 -14.27
C TRP A 145 20.28 -16.04 -14.55
N SER A 146 20.56 -16.53 -15.75
CA SER A 146 20.54 -17.94 -16.08
C SER A 146 21.96 -18.41 -16.31
N GLU A 147 22.32 -19.55 -15.75
CA GLU A 147 23.58 -20.22 -16.09
C GLU A 147 23.39 -21.00 -17.38
N LYS A 148 24.23 -20.75 -18.36
CA LYS A 148 24.38 -21.62 -19.53
C LYS A 148 25.58 -22.48 -19.27
N GLU A 149 25.39 -23.79 -19.22
CA GLU A 149 26.48 -24.76 -19.37
C GLU A 149 26.92 -24.73 -20.84
N ASN A 150 28.17 -24.37 -21.06
CA ASN A 150 28.82 -24.58 -22.35
C ASN A 150 29.42 -25.99 -22.36
N ASP A 151 29.47 -26.64 -23.54
CA ASP A 151 29.99 -27.99 -23.74
C ASP A 151 31.41 -28.22 -23.18
N ASN A 152 32.10 -27.16 -22.78
CA ASN A 152 33.46 -27.14 -22.18
C ASN A 152 33.49 -26.97 -20.66
N GLY A 153 32.36 -27.06 -19.95
CA GLY A 153 32.30 -26.97 -18.51
C GLY A 153 32.49 -25.54 -17.91
N ASN A 154 32.68 -24.51 -18.75
CA ASN A 154 32.73 -23.13 -18.34
C ASN A 154 31.33 -22.51 -18.42
N GLY A 155 30.66 -22.36 -17.28
CA GLY A 155 29.36 -21.71 -17.19
C GLY A 155 29.46 -20.22 -17.51
N SER A 156 28.71 -19.76 -18.51
CA SER A 156 28.51 -18.32 -18.75
C SER A 156 27.18 -17.87 -18.12
N ARG A 157 27.19 -16.69 -17.47
CA ARG A 157 25.97 -16.09 -16.95
C ARG A 157 25.33 -15.21 -18.00
N GLU A 158 24.10 -15.51 -18.36
CA GLU A 158 23.28 -14.71 -19.29
C GLU A 158 22.16 -14.02 -18.53
N VAL A 159 21.92 -12.73 -18.82
CA VAL A 159 20.77 -11.99 -18.28
C VAL A 159 19.55 -12.27 -19.15
N LYS A 160 18.59 -12.97 -18.60
CA LYS A 160 17.31 -13.22 -19.28
C LYS A 160 16.26 -12.23 -18.79
N THR A 161 15.62 -11.54 -19.73
CA THR A 161 14.48 -10.66 -19.47
C THR A 161 13.19 -11.42 -19.71
N THR A 162 12.27 -11.38 -18.74
CA THR A 162 10.97 -12.05 -18.85
C THR A 162 9.86 -11.05 -18.57
N GLU A 163 8.82 -11.07 -19.40
CA GLU A 163 7.62 -10.25 -19.19
C GLU A 163 6.83 -10.84 -18.02
N ILE A 164 6.45 -9.93 -17.10
CA ILE A 164 5.68 -10.23 -15.88
C ILE A 164 4.41 -9.40 -15.80
N THR A 165 3.94 -8.86 -16.92
CA THR A 165 2.66 -8.13 -17.04
C THR A 165 1.51 -9.03 -16.55
N TYR A 166 0.67 -8.53 -15.64
CA TYR A 166 -0.28 -9.38 -14.93
C TYR A 166 -1.23 -10.16 -15.85
N SER A 167 -1.79 -9.51 -16.88
CA SER A 167 -2.68 -10.20 -17.84
C SER A 167 -1.97 -11.31 -18.63
N LYS A 168 -0.65 -11.21 -18.80
CA LYS A 168 0.17 -12.15 -19.60
C LYS A 168 0.74 -13.33 -18.78
N LEU A 169 0.59 -13.28 -17.47
CA LEU A 169 1.07 -14.37 -16.61
C LEU A 169 0.28 -15.65 -16.86
N SER A 170 0.98 -16.79 -16.78
CA SER A 170 0.31 -18.09 -16.71
C SER A 170 -0.50 -18.24 -15.43
N GLN A 171 -1.54 -19.06 -15.45
CA GLN A 171 -2.43 -19.22 -14.30
C GLN A 171 -1.68 -19.59 -13.00
N PRO A 172 -0.72 -20.53 -12.98
CA PRO A 172 0.00 -20.86 -11.76
C PRO A 172 0.78 -19.68 -11.16
N ILE A 173 1.31 -18.77 -12.02
CA ILE A 173 2.02 -17.58 -11.56
C ILE A 173 1.03 -16.53 -11.06
N LYS A 174 -0.12 -16.36 -11.72
CA LYS A 174 -1.22 -15.50 -11.23
C LYS A 174 -1.68 -15.93 -9.85
N ASP A 175 -1.96 -17.21 -9.67
CA ASP A 175 -2.41 -17.75 -8.39
C ASP A 175 -1.36 -17.47 -7.29
N ARG A 176 -0.07 -17.66 -7.59
CA ARG A 176 1.00 -17.37 -6.65
C ARG A 176 1.04 -15.88 -6.25
N ILE A 177 0.88 -14.96 -7.20
CA ILE A 177 0.83 -13.52 -6.94
C ILE A 177 -0.43 -13.18 -6.16
N ASP A 178 -1.58 -13.68 -6.57
CA ASP A 178 -2.87 -13.39 -5.95
C ASP A 178 -2.88 -13.73 -4.46
N PHE A 179 -2.17 -14.80 -4.08
CA PHE A 179 -1.98 -15.22 -2.69
C PHE A 179 -0.75 -14.60 -1.98
N SER A 180 0.08 -13.83 -2.70
CA SER A 180 1.22 -13.14 -2.07
C SER A 180 0.75 -12.16 -1.01
N GLN A 181 1.42 -12.19 0.16
CA GLN A 181 0.96 -11.44 1.33
C GLN A 181 1.45 -9.99 1.33
N VAL A 182 0.53 -9.08 1.60
CA VAL A 182 0.79 -7.67 1.83
C VAL A 182 0.49 -7.37 3.30
N THR A 183 1.49 -6.87 4.02
CA THR A 183 1.34 -6.54 5.44
C THR A 183 0.63 -5.22 5.61
N MET A 184 -0.46 -5.23 6.38
CA MET A 184 -1.22 -4.06 6.79
C MET A 184 -1.04 -3.84 8.29
N ILE A 185 -0.81 -2.59 8.69
CA ILE A 185 -0.81 -2.18 10.09
C ILE A 185 -2.00 -1.25 10.30
N GLN A 186 -2.98 -1.72 11.04
CA GLN A 186 -4.13 -0.92 11.42
C GLN A 186 -3.81 -0.15 12.71
N VAL A 187 -3.90 1.17 12.62
CA VAL A 187 -3.70 2.09 13.73
C VAL A 187 -5.04 2.42 14.33
N ASN A 188 -5.23 2.06 15.58
CA ASN A 188 -6.42 2.39 16.36
C ASN A 188 -6.05 3.49 17.35
N VAL A 189 -6.70 4.64 17.23
CA VAL A 189 -6.57 5.77 18.15
C VAL A 189 -7.85 5.86 18.95
N ASP A 190 -7.74 5.56 20.24
CA ASP A 190 -8.82 5.66 21.19
C ASP A 190 -8.69 7.00 21.93
N CYS A 191 -9.63 7.91 21.69
CA CYS A 191 -9.77 9.17 22.42
C CYS A 191 -11.23 9.64 22.34
N GLU A 192 -11.65 10.39 23.35
CA GLU A 192 -13.05 10.85 23.47
C GLU A 192 -13.45 11.86 22.38
N ASN A 193 -12.49 12.62 21.86
CA ASN A 193 -12.76 13.70 20.90
C ASN A 193 -12.30 13.31 19.49
N ASP A 194 -13.25 13.25 18.55
CA ASP A 194 -12.98 12.94 17.14
C ASP A 194 -11.96 13.87 16.47
N ASN A 195 -11.95 15.16 16.80
CA ASN A 195 -11.00 16.11 16.24
C ASN A 195 -9.57 15.80 16.72
N HIS A 196 -9.41 15.46 18.00
CA HIS A 196 -8.13 14.99 18.55
C HIS A 196 -7.71 13.67 17.90
N ARG A 197 -8.64 12.73 17.72
CA ARG A 197 -8.39 11.47 17.00
C ARG A 197 -7.85 11.73 15.61
N LEU A 198 -8.51 12.55 14.81
CA LEU A 198 -8.08 12.88 13.45
C LEU A 198 -6.74 13.61 13.43
N ALA A 199 -6.52 14.57 14.33
CA ALA A 199 -5.25 15.28 14.46
C ALA A 199 -4.10 14.32 14.79
N THR A 200 -4.33 13.36 15.68
CA THR A 200 -3.36 12.32 16.03
C THR A 200 -3.04 11.41 14.84
N LEU A 201 -4.05 10.96 14.11
CA LEU A 201 -3.86 10.16 12.89
C LEU A 201 -3.06 10.93 11.83
N HIS A 202 -3.31 12.23 11.66
CA HIS A 202 -2.54 13.10 10.77
C HIS A 202 -1.08 13.23 11.21
N LYS A 203 -0.80 13.37 12.51
CA LYS A 203 0.56 13.39 13.06
C LYS A 203 1.28 12.07 12.83
N ILE A 204 0.59 10.93 13.04
CA ILE A 204 1.14 9.60 12.76
C ILE A 204 1.50 9.49 11.27
N ALA A 205 0.58 9.86 10.37
CA ALA A 205 0.84 9.84 8.93
C ALA A 205 2.02 10.73 8.54
N ALA A 206 2.16 11.92 9.13
CA ALA A 206 3.29 12.81 8.89
C ALA A 206 4.61 12.16 9.34
N ASN A 207 4.65 11.55 10.53
CA ASN A 207 5.84 10.89 11.06
C ASN A 207 6.26 9.66 10.22
N LEU A 208 5.29 8.86 9.74
CA LEU A 208 5.56 7.73 8.84
C LEU A 208 6.17 8.16 7.50
N ASN A 209 5.84 9.38 7.04
CA ASN A 209 6.33 9.93 5.78
C ASN A 209 7.61 10.76 5.93
N VAL A 210 8.15 10.94 7.15
CA VAL A 210 9.45 11.59 7.35
C VAL A 210 10.53 10.70 6.73
N LYS A 211 11.09 11.15 5.61
CA LYS A 211 12.32 10.56 5.09
C LYS A 211 13.40 10.80 6.15
N THR A 212 13.83 9.76 6.84
CA THR A 212 15.12 9.80 7.54
C THR A 212 16.16 10.15 6.48
N LYS A 213 16.67 11.40 6.54
CA LYS A 213 17.86 11.73 5.74
C LYS A 213 18.96 10.78 6.18
N PRO A 214 19.64 10.13 5.24
CA PRO A 214 20.82 9.32 5.56
C PRO A 214 21.88 10.15 6.22
#